data_14e6df1ec4f204ffb048e06043e964e4
#
_entry.id   14e6df1ec4f204ffb048e06043e964e4
#
_cell.length_a   1.000
_cell.length_b   1.000
_cell.length_c   1.000
_cell.angle_alpha   90.00
_cell.angle_beta   90.00
_cell.angle_gamma   90.00
#
_symmetry.space_group_name_H-M   'P 1'
#
loop_
_entity.id
_entity.type
_entity.pdbx_description
1 polymer ?
#
loop_
_entity_poly.entity_id
_entity_poly.type
_entity_poly.pdbx_seq_one_letter_code
_entity_poly.pdbx_strand_id
1 'polypeptide(L)'
;CTHHLILKLLGLNVSASLEQTADRLEDESIGWGYIDQKIFAPKLFSLMNLRSEIIKRPLITTLEVLANPLISKKNHFVTGFVHKPYPPIYLMLARNAGFDSSIVIRGTEGGVVPSLRQKSIFHFYRSPDDEDESFEIDPINELDIKQDARAVPFPASISKEDKNDKIETKVDPSEVAKESLKQ
;
A
#
# COMPACT_ATOMS: atom_id res chain seq x y z
N CYS A 1 10.19 3.56 -4.85
CA CYS A 1 9.53 4.82 -4.47
C CYS A 1 8.48 4.54 -3.42
N THR A 2 8.37 5.39 -2.40
CA THR A 2 7.41 5.26 -1.31
C THR A 2 6.37 6.39 -1.37
N HIS A 3 5.17 6.15 -0.88
CA HIS A 3 4.13 7.19 -0.74
C HIS A 3 4.65 8.42 0.00
N HIS A 4 5.43 8.23 1.08
CA HIS A 4 6.08 9.31 1.83
C HIS A 4 6.86 10.26 0.93
N LEU A 5 7.69 9.74 0.04
CA LEU A 5 8.51 10.55 -0.85
C LEU A 5 7.66 11.30 -1.89
N ILE A 6 6.65 10.64 -2.47
CA ILE A 6 5.74 11.26 -3.44
C ILE A 6 4.98 12.41 -2.77
N LEU A 7 4.38 12.18 -1.61
CA LEU A 7 3.63 13.21 -0.89
C LEU A 7 4.51 14.40 -0.51
N LYS A 8 5.76 14.14 -0.08
CA LYS A 8 6.74 15.19 0.20
C LYS A 8 7.08 16.01 -1.04
N LEU A 9 7.25 15.38 -2.20
CA LEU A 9 7.53 16.07 -3.47
C LEU A 9 6.34 16.90 -3.97
N LEU A 10 5.11 16.48 -3.61
CA LEU A 10 3.89 17.26 -3.85
C LEU A 10 3.73 18.44 -2.86
N GLY A 11 4.67 18.64 -1.95
CA GLY A 11 4.63 19.74 -0.97
C GLY A 11 3.70 19.49 0.22
N LEU A 12 3.26 18.24 0.42
CA LEU A 12 2.40 17.89 1.54
C LEU A 12 3.20 17.71 2.83
N ASN A 13 2.58 18.04 3.96
CA ASN A 13 3.19 17.82 5.27
C ASN A 13 3.18 16.33 5.61
N VAL A 14 4.32 15.67 5.46
CA VAL A 14 4.51 14.25 5.78
C VAL A 14 4.97 14.00 7.22
N SER A 15 5.10 15.06 8.02
CA SER A 15 5.52 15.01 9.43
C SER A 15 4.41 15.53 10.37
N ALA A 16 3.15 15.50 9.91
CA ALA A 16 2.01 15.91 10.73
C ALA A 16 1.89 15.02 11.98
N SER A 17 1.51 15.62 13.11
CA SER A 17 1.19 14.87 14.33
C SER A 17 -0.12 14.06 14.16
N LEU A 18 -0.41 13.19 15.14
CA LEU A 18 -1.68 12.46 15.16
C LEU A 18 -2.87 13.41 15.25
N GLU A 19 -2.77 14.45 16.09
CA GLU A 19 -3.80 15.46 16.27
C GLU A 19 -4.05 16.24 14.97
N GLN A 20 -2.98 16.75 14.36
CA GLN A 20 -3.08 17.46 13.07
C GLN A 20 -3.68 16.59 11.98
N THR A 21 -3.41 15.29 12.01
CA THR A 21 -3.99 14.36 11.02
C THR A 21 -5.45 14.07 11.33
N ALA A 22 -5.82 13.96 12.62
CA ALA A 22 -7.21 13.82 13.03
C ALA A 22 -8.04 15.04 12.60
N ASP A 23 -7.55 16.26 12.86
CA ASP A 23 -8.20 17.50 12.44
C ASP A 23 -8.45 17.54 10.92
N ARG A 24 -7.48 17.06 10.14
CA ARG A 24 -7.61 16.97 8.66
C ARG A 24 -8.65 15.94 8.21
N LEU A 25 -8.80 14.84 8.94
CA LEU A 25 -9.82 13.82 8.66
C LEU A 25 -11.23 14.30 9.01
N GLU A 26 -11.37 15.16 10.04
CA GLU A 26 -12.63 15.76 10.46
C GLU A 26 -13.04 16.94 9.58
N ASP A 27 -12.10 17.57 8.87
CA ASP A 27 -12.37 18.64 7.92
C ASP A 27 -12.98 18.07 6.63
N GLU A 28 -14.28 18.28 6.44
CA GLU A 28 -15.03 17.79 5.28
C GLU A 28 -14.47 18.27 3.93
N SER A 29 -13.74 19.38 3.90
CA SER A 29 -13.09 19.89 2.69
C SER A 29 -11.80 19.13 2.34
N ILE A 30 -11.21 18.39 3.28
CA ILE A 30 -9.97 17.65 3.12
C ILE A 30 -10.24 16.15 3.15
N GLY A 31 -10.78 15.61 4.24
CA GLY A 31 -11.25 14.24 4.40
C GLY A 31 -10.17 13.14 4.34
N TRP A 32 -8.89 13.49 4.33
CA TRP A 32 -7.79 12.53 4.29
C TRP A 32 -6.53 13.03 5.00
N GLY A 33 -5.66 12.09 5.39
CA GLY A 33 -4.40 12.42 6.01
C GLY A 33 -3.34 11.34 5.79
N TYR A 34 -2.08 11.73 5.94
CA TYR A 34 -0.92 10.83 5.94
C TYR A 34 -0.28 10.83 7.32
N ILE A 35 -0.01 9.65 7.85
CA ILE A 35 0.68 9.47 9.12
C ILE A 35 1.94 8.64 8.87
N ASP A 36 3.10 9.22 9.19
CA ASP A 36 4.37 8.50 9.11
C ASP A 36 4.51 7.54 10.29
N GLN A 37 4.96 6.31 10.01
CA GLN A 37 5.21 5.30 11.04
C GLN A 37 6.14 5.82 12.15
N LYS A 38 7.09 6.68 11.82
CA LYS A 38 7.99 7.32 12.78
C LYS A 38 7.23 8.11 13.86
N ILE A 39 6.07 8.66 13.50
CA ILE A 39 5.25 9.48 14.40
C ILE A 39 4.43 8.60 15.34
N PHE A 40 3.70 7.60 14.79
CA PHE A 40 2.79 6.80 15.63
C PHE A 40 3.41 5.55 16.24
N ALA A 41 4.48 5.01 15.64
CA ALA A 41 5.15 3.80 16.11
C ALA A 41 6.69 3.93 16.07
N PRO A 42 7.29 4.87 16.81
CA PRO A 42 8.74 5.15 16.72
C PRO A 42 9.61 3.95 17.08
N LYS A 43 9.18 3.10 18.01
CA LYS A 43 9.89 1.85 18.35
C LYS A 43 9.90 0.86 17.20
N LEU A 44 8.79 0.74 16.48
CA LEU A 44 8.68 -0.11 15.30
C LEU A 44 9.51 0.46 14.14
N PHE A 45 9.46 1.77 13.95
CA PHE A 45 10.28 2.48 12.97
C PHE A 45 11.79 2.30 13.21
N SER A 46 12.24 2.25 14.47
CA SER A 46 13.65 2.05 14.81
C SER A 46 14.23 0.72 14.32
N LEU A 47 13.36 -0.26 14.00
CA LEU A 47 13.75 -1.55 13.42
C LEU A 47 14.03 -1.50 11.91
N MET A 48 13.93 -0.32 11.27
CA MET A 48 14.14 -0.18 9.82
C MET A 48 15.53 -0.65 9.38
N ASN A 49 16.58 -0.33 10.15
CA ASN A 49 17.94 -0.76 9.84
C ASN A 49 18.06 -2.29 9.90
N LEU A 50 17.54 -2.90 10.97
CA LEU A 50 17.50 -4.34 11.11
C LEU A 50 16.76 -5.02 9.96
N ARG A 51 15.65 -4.43 9.52
CA ARG A 51 14.87 -4.93 8.37
C ARG A 51 15.66 -4.90 7.07
N SER A 52 16.52 -3.91 6.87
CA SER A 52 17.37 -3.81 5.66
C SER A 52 18.45 -4.90 5.60
N GLU A 53 18.81 -5.48 6.74
CA GLU A 53 19.77 -6.59 6.83
C GLU A 53 19.11 -7.95 6.58
N ILE A 54 17.79 -8.04 6.67
CA ILE A 54 17.04 -9.27 6.44
C ILE A 54 16.74 -9.43 4.95
N ILE A 55 17.29 -10.46 4.32
CA ILE A 55 17.10 -10.71 2.88
C ILE A 55 15.65 -11.02 2.53
N LYS A 56 14.89 -11.65 3.43
CA LYS A 56 13.47 -11.99 3.23
C LYS A 56 12.57 -11.01 3.96
N ARG A 57 11.35 -10.84 3.43
CA ARG A 57 10.33 -10.01 4.08
C ARG A 57 10.00 -10.57 5.47
N PRO A 58 10.26 -9.83 6.56
CA PRO A 58 9.99 -10.31 7.91
C PRO A 58 8.50 -10.22 8.26
N LEU A 59 8.03 -11.04 9.21
CA LEU A 59 6.65 -11.05 9.71
C LEU A 59 6.18 -9.66 10.16
N ILE A 60 7.08 -8.87 10.71
CA ILE A 60 6.77 -7.51 11.19
C ILE A 60 6.17 -6.63 10.09
N THR A 61 6.52 -6.82 8.82
CA THR A 61 5.94 -6.07 7.69
C THR A 61 4.48 -6.42 7.43
N THR A 62 4.02 -7.58 7.89
CA THR A 62 2.60 -7.98 7.84
C THR A 62 1.83 -7.38 9.01
N LEU A 63 2.45 -7.28 10.19
CA LEU A 63 1.79 -6.76 11.39
C LEU A 63 1.72 -5.22 11.40
N GLU A 64 2.73 -4.54 10.87
CA GLU A 64 2.80 -3.07 10.90
C GLU A 64 1.68 -2.39 10.11
N VAL A 65 1.16 -3.03 9.06
CA VAL A 65 0.05 -2.48 8.27
C VAL A 65 -1.29 -2.52 9.01
N LEU A 66 -1.37 -3.32 10.08
CA LEU A 66 -2.56 -3.44 10.94
C LEU A 66 -2.56 -2.42 12.09
N ALA A 67 -1.48 -1.64 12.23
CA ALA A 67 -1.45 -0.58 13.22
C ALA A 67 -2.52 0.46 12.86
N ASN A 68 -3.40 0.74 13.82
CA ASN A 68 -4.50 1.69 13.68
C ASN A 68 -4.20 2.93 14.54
N PRO A 69 -3.46 3.92 14.00
CA PRO A 69 -2.98 5.06 14.78
C PRO A 69 -4.08 6.04 15.19
N LEU A 70 -5.23 6.00 14.53
CA LEU A 70 -6.41 6.83 14.84
C LEU A 70 -7.63 5.93 14.93
N ILE A 71 -8.41 6.12 15.98
CA ILE A 71 -9.65 5.36 16.21
C ILE A 71 -10.84 6.26 15.95
N SER A 72 -11.74 5.82 15.11
CA SER A 72 -13.00 6.48 14.80
C SER A 72 -14.21 5.61 15.18
N LYS A 73 -15.43 6.07 14.89
CA LYS A 73 -16.65 5.28 15.14
C LYS A 73 -16.66 3.96 14.38
N LYS A 74 -16.06 3.95 13.18
CA LYS A 74 -15.82 2.75 12.37
C LYS A 74 -14.46 2.84 11.72
N ASN A 75 -13.71 1.76 11.78
CA ASN A 75 -12.39 1.65 11.18
C ASN A 75 -12.39 0.57 10.11
N HIS A 76 -11.93 0.92 8.92
CA HIS A 76 -11.92 0.03 7.78
C HIS A 76 -10.48 -0.22 7.33
N PHE A 77 -10.15 -1.48 7.11
CA PHE A 77 -8.80 -1.88 6.71
C PHE A 77 -8.73 -2.17 5.21
N VAL A 78 -7.78 -1.55 4.52
CA VAL A 78 -7.52 -1.83 3.11
C VAL A 78 -6.04 -2.16 2.94
N THR A 79 -5.75 -3.32 2.38
CA THR A 79 -4.37 -3.74 2.09
C THR A 79 -4.25 -4.53 0.81
N GLY A 80 -3.03 -4.62 0.27
CA GLY A 80 -2.72 -5.43 -0.89
C GLY A 80 -2.01 -6.74 -0.52
N PHE A 81 -2.10 -7.74 -1.40
CA PHE A 81 -1.36 -8.99 -1.26
C PHE A 81 -0.75 -9.47 -2.58
N VAL A 82 0.29 -10.30 -2.48
CA VAL A 82 0.94 -10.96 -3.63
C VAL A 82 0.67 -12.47 -3.60
N HIS A 83 0.87 -13.10 -2.46
CA HIS A 83 0.83 -14.55 -2.32
C HIS A 83 -0.54 -15.06 -1.86
N LYS A 84 -1.05 -16.07 -2.56
CA LYS A 84 -2.38 -16.66 -2.34
C LYS A 84 -2.75 -17.02 -0.88
N PRO A 85 -1.84 -17.47 -0.01
CA PRO A 85 -2.18 -17.82 1.38
C PRO A 85 -2.48 -16.61 2.29
N TYR A 86 -2.17 -15.38 1.87
CA TYR A 86 -2.24 -14.21 2.74
C TYR A 86 -3.64 -13.63 3.00
N PRO A 87 -4.60 -13.64 2.05
CA PRO A 87 -5.89 -13.02 2.29
C PRO A 87 -6.60 -13.48 3.57
N PRO A 88 -6.80 -14.78 3.84
CA PRO A 88 -7.46 -15.22 5.07
C PRO A 88 -6.68 -14.81 6.32
N ILE A 89 -5.35 -14.76 6.24
CA ILE A 89 -4.50 -14.31 7.35
C ILE A 89 -4.74 -12.83 7.63
N TYR A 90 -4.76 -11.98 6.60
CA TYR A 90 -5.02 -10.55 6.77
C TYR A 90 -6.42 -10.28 7.30
N LEU A 91 -7.45 -10.98 6.80
CA LEU A 91 -8.82 -10.83 7.29
C LEU A 91 -8.94 -11.23 8.77
N MET A 92 -8.34 -12.36 9.15
CA MET A 92 -8.28 -12.79 10.55
C MET A 92 -7.56 -11.77 11.43
N LEU A 93 -6.39 -11.27 11.00
CA LEU A 93 -5.61 -10.30 11.74
C LEU A 93 -6.31 -8.95 11.85
N ALA A 94 -7.02 -8.51 10.80
CA ALA A 94 -7.80 -7.28 10.83
C ALA A 94 -8.95 -7.35 11.85
N ARG A 95 -9.67 -8.49 11.93
CA ARG A 95 -10.66 -8.72 13.00
C ARG A 95 -10.05 -8.64 14.39
N ASN A 96 -8.92 -9.32 14.60
CA ASN A 96 -8.23 -9.29 15.89
C ASN A 96 -7.68 -7.90 16.24
N ALA A 97 -7.36 -7.08 15.25
CA ALA A 97 -6.93 -5.70 15.44
C ALA A 97 -8.11 -4.72 15.67
N GLY A 98 -9.37 -5.19 15.58
CA GLY A 98 -10.57 -4.41 15.89
C GLY A 98 -11.09 -3.59 14.71
N PHE A 99 -10.78 -3.95 13.46
CA PHE A 99 -11.36 -3.29 12.29
C PHE A 99 -12.79 -3.78 12.04
N ASP A 100 -13.70 -2.84 11.80
CA ASP A 100 -15.13 -3.10 11.55
C ASP A 100 -15.37 -3.77 10.19
N SER A 101 -14.53 -3.50 9.20
CA SER A 101 -14.51 -4.20 7.93
C SER A 101 -13.11 -4.25 7.35
N SER A 102 -12.90 -5.13 6.40
CA SER A 102 -11.62 -5.27 5.74
C SER A 102 -11.77 -5.63 4.27
N ILE A 103 -10.88 -5.12 3.42
CA ILE A 103 -10.72 -5.55 2.05
C ILE A 103 -9.25 -5.79 1.74
N VAL A 104 -8.95 -6.97 1.19
CA VAL A 104 -7.59 -7.42 0.84
C VAL A 104 -7.54 -7.65 -0.67
N ILE A 105 -6.73 -6.87 -1.37
CA ILE A 105 -6.77 -6.73 -2.82
C ILE A 105 -5.54 -7.36 -3.45
N ARG A 106 -5.73 -8.16 -4.51
CA ARG A 106 -4.63 -8.56 -5.37
C ARG A 106 -4.26 -7.42 -6.32
N GLY A 107 -3.54 -6.45 -5.80
CA GLY A 107 -3.12 -5.29 -6.58
C GLY A 107 -1.79 -5.48 -7.31
N THR A 108 -1.45 -4.50 -8.14
CA THR A 108 -0.18 -4.44 -8.86
C THR A 108 0.98 -4.39 -7.87
N GLU A 109 1.94 -5.30 -8.02
CA GLU A 109 3.11 -5.44 -7.14
C GLU A 109 2.77 -5.58 -5.64
N GLY A 110 1.57 -6.09 -5.34
CA GLY A 110 1.09 -6.25 -3.96
C GLY A 110 0.53 -4.97 -3.33
N GLY A 111 0.32 -3.94 -4.12
CA GLY A 111 -0.37 -2.72 -3.71
C GLY A 111 -1.88 -2.91 -3.67
N VAL A 112 -2.59 -1.82 -3.38
CA VAL A 112 -4.07 -1.80 -3.28
C VAL A 112 -4.76 -1.43 -4.60
N VAL A 113 -3.97 -1.13 -5.65
CA VAL A 113 -4.51 -0.76 -6.97
C VAL A 113 -4.61 -2.02 -7.84
N PRO A 114 -5.81 -2.41 -8.27
CA PRO A 114 -6.00 -3.57 -9.14
C PRO A 114 -5.29 -3.38 -10.49
N SER A 115 -4.88 -4.49 -11.10
CA SER A 115 -4.30 -4.43 -12.44
C SER A 115 -5.41 -4.27 -13.48
N LEU A 116 -5.20 -3.36 -14.43
CA LEU A 116 -6.06 -3.23 -15.63
C LEU A 116 -5.66 -4.18 -16.77
N ARG A 117 -4.59 -4.96 -16.57
CA ARG A 117 -4.12 -5.95 -17.56
C ARG A 117 -4.68 -7.35 -17.34
N GLN A 118 -4.96 -7.69 -16.10
CA GLN A 118 -5.36 -9.05 -15.71
C GLN A 118 -6.42 -8.98 -14.61
N LYS A 119 -7.16 -10.06 -14.48
CA LYS A 119 -8.13 -10.22 -13.40
C LYS A 119 -7.51 -9.98 -12.02
N SER A 120 -8.24 -9.25 -11.19
CA SER A 120 -7.89 -8.96 -9.81
C SER A 120 -8.96 -9.53 -8.88
N ILE A 121 -8.50 -10.17 -7.81
CA ILE A 121 -9.39 -10.75 -6.80
C ILE A 121 -9.36 -9.91 -5.53
N PHE A 122 -10.52 -9.75 -4.92
CA PHE A 122 -10.77 -9.02 -3.69
C PHE A 122 -11.33 -10.01 -2.67
N HIS A 123 -10.76 -10.01 -1.47
CA HIS A 123 -11.25 -10.77 -0.33
C HIS A 123 -11.67 -9.78 0.75
N PHE A 124 -12.82 -9.97 1.39
CA PHE A 124 -13.32 -8.98 2.33
C PHE A 124 -14.30 -9.59 3.34
N TYR A 125 -14.55 -8.85 4.40
CA TYR A 125 -15.71 -8.97 5.28
C TYR A 125 -16.30 -7.57 5.50
N ARG A 126 -17.62 -7.49 5.68
CA ARG A 126 -18.34 -6.21 5.91
C ARG A 126 -18.54 -5.92 7.38
N SER A 127 -18.63 -6.97 8.21
CA SER A 127 -18.71 -6.91 9.66
C SER A 127 -17.80 -7.99 10.26
N PRO A 128 -17.24 -7.79 11.47
CA PRO A 128 -16.37 -8.77 12.10
C PRO A 128 -16.99 -10.17 12.24
N ASP A 129 -18.31 -10.25 12.37
CA ASP A 129 -19.06 -11.49 12.52
C ASP A 129 -19.45 -12.15 11.19
N ASP A 130 -19.25 -11.47 10.06
CA ASP A 130 -19.57 -12.01 8.73
C ASP A 130 -18.53 -13.04 8.30
N GLU A 131 -18.94 -13.94 7.42
CA GLU A 131 -18.03 -14.83 6.71
C GLU A 131 -17.15 -14.05 5.74
N ASP A 132 -15.99 -14.62 5.39
CA ASP A 132 -15.12 -14.06 4.36
C ASP A 132 -15.76 -14.25 2.99
N GLU A 133 -15.88 -13.16 2.26
CA GLU A 133 -16.37 -13.15 0.89
C GLU A 133 -15.21 -12.84 -0.09
N SER A 134 -15.42 -13.15 -1.36
CA SER A 134 -14.52 -12.75 -2.43
C SER A 134 -15.26 -12.45 -3.72
N PHE A 135 -14.72 -11.51 -4.51
CA PHE A 135 -15.14 -11.27 -5.88
C PHE A 135 -13.93 -11.00 -6.77
N GLU A 136 -14.11 -11.20 -8.05
CA GLU A 136 -13.09 -10.98 -9.08
C GLU A 136 -13.58 -9.88 -10.02
N ILE A 137 -12.68 -9.00 -10.44
CA ILE A 137 -12.93 -8.03 -11.51
C ILE A 137 -12.08 -8.42 -12.72
N ASP A 138 -12.72 -8.56 -13.87
CA ASP A 138 -12.08 -8.73 -15.16
C ASP A 138 -12.12 -7.40 -15.93
N PRO A 139 -11.00 -6.66 -16.00
CA PRO A 139 -11.01 -5.34 -16.62
C PRO A 139 -11.35 -5.37 -18.12
N ILE A 140 -11.05 -6.48 -18.80
CA ILE A 140 -11.34 -6.62 -20.24
C ILE A 140 -12.83 -6.86 -20.47
N ASN A 141 -13.42 -7.82 -19.73
CA ASN A 141 -14.79 -8.24 -19.97
C ASN A 141 -15.83 -7.36 -19.28
N GLU A 142 -15.47 -6.71 -18.15
CA GLU A 142 -16.41 -5.93 -17.35
C GLU A 142 -16.25 -4.42 -17.54
N LEU A 143 -15.04 -3.94 -17.85
CA LEU A 143 -14.75 -2.51 -17.97
C LEU A 143 -14.38 -2.09 -19.41
N ASP A 144 -14.25 -3.04 -20.34
CA ASP A 144 -13.75 -2.82 -21.71
C ASP A 144 -12.39 -2.08 -21.73
N ILE A 145 -11.54 -2.38 -20.74
CA ILE A 145 -10.22 -1.79 -20.60
C ILE A 145 -9.17 -2.86 -20.82
N LYS A 146 -8.26 -2.62 -21.79
CA LYS A 146 -7.10 -3.45 -22.03
C LYS A 146 -5.83 -2.65 -21.86
N GLN A 147 -5.03 -3.00 -20.87
CA GLN A 147 -3.70 -2.44 -20.65
C GLN A 147 -2.63 -3.48 -21.00
N ASP A 148 -1.65 -3.11 -21.83
CA ASP A 148 -0.59 -4.03 -22.25
C ASP A 148 0.51 -4.19 -21.21
N ALA A 149 0.84 -3.12 -20.49
CA ALA A 149 1.85 -3.15 -19.45
C ALA A 149 1.30 -3.64 -18.11
N ARG A 150 2.09 -4.44 -17.38
CA ARG A 150 1.73 -4.93 -16.04
C ARG A 150 1.73 -3.82 -14.99
N ALA A 151 2.62 -2.86 -15.14
CA ALA A 151 2.78 -1.70 -14.29
C ALA A 151 3.18 -0.51 -15.16
N VAL A 152 3.20 0.67 -14.59
CA VAL A 152 3.73 1.86 -15.26
C VAL A 152 5.19 1.56 -15.66
N PRO A 153 5.54 1.67 -16.95
CA PRO A 153 6.91 1.43 -17.40
C PRO A 153 7.88 2.41 -16.74
N PHE A 154 9.04 1.91 -16.37
CA PHE A 154 10.11 2.82 -15.93
C PHE A 154 10.45 3.81 -17.05
N PRO A 155 10.77 5.07 -16.71
CA PRO A 155 11.24 6.03 -17.68
C PRO A 155 12.40 5.48 -18.50
N ALA A 156 12.48 5.81 -19.78
CA ALA A 156 13.52 5.31 -20.69
C ALA A 156 14.95 5.67 -20.24
N SER A 157 15.09 6.75 -19.44
CA SER A 157 16.35 7.14 -18.79
C SER A 157 16.85 6.15 -17.73
N ILE A 158 15.95 5.31 -17.20
CA ILE A 158 16.24 4.34 -16.14
C ILE A 158 16.27 2.91 -16.72
N SER A 159 15.72 2.69 -17.91
CA SER A 159 15.55 1.37 -18.52
C SER A 159 16.74 0.89 -19.37
N LYS A 160 17.82 1.64 -19.42
CA LYS A 160 19.02 1.20 -20.14
C LYS A 160 20.03 0.63 -19.16
N GLU A 161 20.10 -0.69 -19.09
CA GLU A 161 21.34 -1.43 -19.29
C GLU A 161 21.18 -2.94 -19.12
N ASP A 162 21.74 -3.59 -20.09
CA ASP A 162 22.26 -4.95 -20.22
C ASP A 162 21.73 -6.07 -19.31
N LYS A 163 21.11 -7.01 -20.02
CA LYS A 163 20.62 -8.29 -19.50
C LYS A 163 21.70 -9.22 -18.91
N ASN A 164 22.94 -8.81 -18.82
CA ASN A 164 24.05 -9.69 -18.43
C ASN A 164 24.89 -9.25 -17.22
N ASP A 165 24.69 -8.08 -16.66
CA ASP A 165 25.37 -7.69 -15.42
C ASP A 165 24.35 -7.50 -14.30
N LYS A 166 24.58 -8.21 -13.19
CA LYS A 166 23.93 -7.98 -11.90
C LYS A 166 24.41 -6.64 -11.30
N ILE A 167 24.26 -5.56 -12.04
CA ILE A 167 24.44 -4.23 -11.50
C ILE A 167 23.11 -3.87 -10.85
N GLU A 168 23.08 -3.86 -9.52
CA GLU A 168 22.10 -3.11 -8.76
C GLU A 168 22.22 -1.64 -9.18
N THR A 169 21.52 -1.26 -10.23
CA THR A 169 21.30 0.15 -10.54
C THR A 169 20.54 0.72 -9.36
N LYS A 170 21.25 1.44 -8.50
CA LYS A 170 20.64 2.25 -7.44
C LYS A 170 19.89 3.39 -8.12
N VAL A 171 18.69 3.09 -8.59
CA VAL A 171 17.77 4.10 -9.10
C VAL A 171 17.47 5.05 -7.95
N ASP A 172 17.76 6.35 -8.13
CA ASP A 172 17.40 7.35 -7.15
C ASP A 172 15.87 7.37 -6.98
N PRO A 173 15.35 7.01 -5.80
CA PRO A 173 13.91 7.02 -5.56
C PRO A 173 13.25 8.37 -5.82
N SER A 174 14.01 9.47 -5.70
CA SER A 174 13.52 10.82 -5.97
C SER A 174 13.26 11.06 -7.46
N GLU A 175 14.09 10.51 -8.33
CA GLU A 175 13.90 10.62 -9.78
C GLU A 175 12.68 9.81 -10.24
N VAL A 176 12.51 8.59 -9.71
CA VAL A 176 11.34 7.76 -10.00
C VAL A 176 10.06 8.47 -9.55
N ALA A 177 10.07 9.06 -8.35
CA ALA A 177 8.91 9.79 -7.85
C ALA A 177 8.56 11.02 -8.70
N LYS A 178 9.56 11.81 -9.11
CA LYS A 178 9.34 12.97 -10.00
C LYS A 178 8.76 12.54 -11.35
N GLU A 179 9.24 11.44 -11.91
CA GLU A 179 8.72 10.94 -13.19
C GLU A 179 7.31 10.39 -13.06
N SER A 180 7.00 9.69 -11.97
CA SER A 180 5.64 9.21 -11.69
C SER A 180 4.60 10.34 -11.53
N LEU A 181 5.04 11.55 -11.18
CA LEU A 181 4.16 12.73 -11.07
C LEU A 181 3.92 13.45 -12.41
N LYS A 182 4.65 13.09 -13.47
CA LYS A 182 4.47 13.66 -14.81
C LYS A 182 3.45 12.90 -15.66
N GLN A 183 3.03 11.71 -15.20
CA GLN A 183 2.04 10.84 -15.87
C GLN A 183 0.65 11.05 -15.30
#